data_e62c6f2746d97eba871172a198806456
#
_entry.id   e62c6f2746d97eba871172a198806456
#
_cell.length_a   1.000
_cell.length_b   1.000
_cell.length_c   1.000
_cell.angle_alpha   90.00
_cell.angle_beta   90.00
_cell.angle_gamma   90.00
#
_symmetry.space_group_name_H-M   'P 1'
#
loop_
_entity.id
_entity.type
_entity.pdbx_description
1 polymer ?
#
loop_
_entity_poly.entity_id
_entity_poly.type
_entity_poly.pdbx_seq_one_letter_code
_entity_poly.pdbx_strand_id
1 'polypeptide(L)' 'MSEKPERDIEKVYAVKEYVAKLRRLADALEQQQPFTIQVANERFTVPADAQMSVEHERGPDGEELEFQLKWQRTS' A
#
# COMPACT_ATOMS: atom_id res chain seq x y z
N MET A 1 -15.23 10.83 -10.62
CA MET A 1 -14.46 9.73 -11.17
C MET A 1 -12.98 9.92 -10.92
N SER A 2 -12.33 8.94 -10.40
CA SER A 2 -10.93 9.06 -10.09
C SER A 2 -10.08 8.88 -11.34
N GLU A 3 -8.98 9.59 -11.39
CA GLU A 3 -8.04 9.44 -12.47
C GLU A 3 -7.31 8.12 -12.35
N LYS A 4 -6.99 7.55 -13.49
CA LYS A 4 -6.14 6.39 -13.48
C LYS A 4 -4.72 6.82 -13.14
N PRO A 5 -4.02 6.07 -12.31
CA PRO A 5 -2.63 6.41 -12.02
C PRO A 5 -1.76 6.24 -13.26
N GLU A 6 -0.68 7.00 -13.32
CA GLU A 6 0.30 6.85 -14.37
C GLU A 6 0.84 5.43 -14.39
N ARG A 7 0.94 4.84 -13.23
CA ARG A 7 1.50 3.52 -13.08
C ARG A 7 0.79 2.80 -11.96
N ASP A 8 0.44 1.57 -12.22
CA ASP A 8 -0.27 0.74 -11.26
C ASP A 8 0.38 -0.64 -11.28
N ILE A 9 1.08 -0.97 -10.21
CA ILE A 9 1.81 -2.23 -10.10
C ILE A 9 1.22 -3.04 -8.97
N GLU A 10 0.85 -4.27 -9.29
CA GLU A 10 0.24 -5.16 -8.34
C GLU A 10 0.93 -6.51 -8.40
N LYS A 11 1.09 -7.13 -7.23
CA LYS A 11 1.64 -8.48 -7.16
C LYS A 11 0.87 -9.29 -6.14
N VAL A 12 0.57 -10.53 -6.51
CA VAL A 12 -0.09 -11.46 -5.62
C VAL A 12 0.98 -12.20 -4.81
N TYR A 13 0.76 -12.29 -3.50
CA TYR A 13 1.72 -12.90 -2.59
C TYR A 13 1.11 -14.09 -1.86
N ALA A 14 1.94 -15.05 -1.49
CA ALA A 14 1.53 -16.09 -0.56
C ALA A 14 1.31 -15.48 0.82
N VAL A 15 0.51 -16.16 1.63
CA VAL A 15 0.11 -15.62 2.94
C VAL A 15 1.33 -15.27 3.79
N LYS A 16 2.32 -16.14 3.81
CA LYS A 16 3.50 -15.92 4.65
C LYS A 16 4.21 -14.62 4.30
N GLU A 17 4.41 -14.39 3.01
CA GLU A 17 5.08 -13.16 2.55
C GLU A 17 4.21 -11.93 2.78
N TYR A 18 2.92 -12.08 2.56
CA TYR A 18 1.98 -10.98 2.76
C TYR A 18 1.96 -10.54 4.23
N VAL A 19 1.88 -11.51 5.13
CA VAL A 19 1.88 -11.21 6.56
C VAL A 19 3.16 -10.52 6.99
N ALA A 20 4.30 -10.98 6.46
CA ALA A 20 5.58 -10.36 6.81
C ALA A 20 5.61 -8.89 6.40
N LYS A 21 5.08 -8.58 5.22
CA LYS A 21 5.02 -7.19 4.76
C LYS A 21 4.10 -6.35 5.64
N LEU A 22 2.96 -6.91 6.02
CA LEU A 22 2.03 -6.20 6.90
C LEU A 22 2.64 -5.92 8.27
N ARG A 23 3.37 -6.86 8.82
CA ARG A 23 4.01 -6.67 10.12
C ARG A 23 5.06 -5.57 10.06
N ARG A 24 5.85 -5.55 8.98
CA ARG A 24 6.85 -4.50 8.81
C ARG A 24 6.21 -3.13 8.66
N LEU A 25 5.12 -3.06 7.91
CA LEU A 25 4.38 -1.81 7.76
C LEU A 25 3.83 -1.33 9.09
N ALA A 26 3.20 -2.23 9.84
CA ALA A 26 2.64 -1.88 11.15
C ALA A 26 3.72 -1.35 12.08
N ASP A 27 4.88 -2.01 12.09
CA ASP A 27 5.99 -1.55 12.93
C ASP A 27 6.46 -0.16 12.55
N ALA A 28 6.60 0.11 11.26
CA ALA A 28 7.04 1.42 10.79
C ALA A 28 6.04 2.50 11.19
N LEU A 29 4.75 2.23 11.00
CA LEU A 29 3.71 3.18 11.34
C LEU A 29 3.68 3.46 12.83
N GLU A 30 3.83 2.42 13.63
CA GLU A 30 3.83 2.58 15.09
C GLU A 30 4.99 3.45 15.56
N GLN A 31 6.13 3.32 14.92
CA GLN A 31 7.31 4.10 15.27
C GLN A 31 7.40 5.42 14.52
N GLN A 32 6.40 5.72 13.71
CA GLN A 32 6.36 6.95 12.93
C GLN A 32 7.60 7.12 12.06
N GLN A 33 7.96 6.04 11.38
CA GLN A 33 9.12 6.01 10.51
C GLN A 33 8.70 5.77 9.07
N PRO A 34 9.50 6.24 8.10
CA PRO A 34 9.25 5.91 6.70
C PRO A 34 9.33 4.40 6.49
N PHE A 35 8.58 3.91 5.53
CA PHE A 35 8.52 2.49 5.25
C PHE A 35 8.97 2.22 3.82
N THR A 36 10.03 1.43 3.66
CA THR A 36 10.52 1.06 2.34
C THR A 36 10.02 -0.34 1.98
N ILE A 37 9.46 -0.46 0.80
CA ILE A 37 8.88 -1.71 0.34
C ILE A 37 9.24 -1.94 -1.12
N GLN A 38 9.28 -3.19 -1.52
CA GLN A 38 9.50 -3.57 -2.90
C GLN A 38 8.26 -4.31 -3.40
N VAL A 39 7.71 -3.84 -4.51
CA VAL A 39 6.57 -4.48 -5.16
C VAL A 39 6.96 -4.75 -6.60
N ALA A 40 6.91 -6.01 -7.02
CA ALA A 40 7.21 -6.41 -8.39
C ALA A 40 8.53 -5.81 -8.89
N ASN A 41 9.58 -5.95 -8.10
CA ASN A 41 10.94 -5.50 -8.41
C ASN A 41 11.12 -3.98 -8.38
N GLU A 42 10.12 -3.25 -7.91
CA GLU A 42 10.25 -1.81 -7.75
C GLU A 42 10.29 -1.44 -6.29
N ARG A 43 11.27 -0.68 -5.91
CA ARG A 43 11.49 -0.29 -4.53
C ARG A 43 11.16 1.18 -4.35
N PHE A 44 10.39 1.48 -3.32
CA PHE A 44 10.06 2.86 -3.02
C PHE A 44 9.82 3.03 -1.53
N THR A 45 9.75 4.29 -1.09
CA THR A 45 9.60 4.60 0.33
C THR A 45 8.32 5.39 0.56
N VAL A 46 7.55 4.93 1.53
CA VAL A 46 6.35 5.59 1.99
C VAL A 46 6.75 6.55 3.12
N PRO A 47 6.43 7.84 2.99
CA PRO A 47 6.81 8.78 4.05
C PRO A 47 6.01 8.54 5.33
N ALA A 48 6.59 8.95 6.45
CA ALA A 48 5.97 8.71 7.75
C ALA A 48 4.65 9.43 7.92
N ASP A 49 4.43 10.52 7.18
CA ASP A 49 3.22 11.33 7.29
C ASP A 49 2.18 11.02 6.22
N ALA A 50 2.30 9.87 5.56
CA ALA A 50 1.29 9.48 4.58
C ALA A 50 -0.09 9.39 5.22
N GLN A 51 -1.10 9.75 4.47
CA GLN A 51 -2.48 9.64 4.93
C GLN A 51 -2.93 8.19 4.84
N MET A 52 -3.49 7.69 5.93
CA MET A 52 -3.90 6.29 6.01
C MET A 52 -5.40 6.16 5.98
N SER A 53 -5.89 5.19 5.20
CA SER A 53 -7.31 4.90 5.12
C SER A 53 -7.52 3.44 4.80
N VAL A 54 -8.74 2.98 5.04
CA VAL A 54 -9.15 1.62 4.70
C VAL A 54 -10.38 1.74 3.81
N GLU A 55 -10.36 1.04 2.71
CA GLU A 55 -11.45 1.12 1.75
C GLU A 55 -12.01 -0.27 1.48
N HIS A 56 -13.32 -0.35 1.36
CA HIS A 56 -14.03 -1.55 0.95
C HIS A 56 -14.79 -1.24 -0.32
N GLU A 57 -14.54 -2.01 -1.35
CA GLU A 57 -15.20 -1.85 -2.63
C GLU A 57 -15.98 -3.11 -2.96
N ARG A 58 -17.21 -2.93 -3.43
CA ARG A 58 -18.06 -4.06 -3.80
C ARG A 58 -18.68 -3.81 -5.15
N GLY A 59 -18.55 -4.79 -6.04
CA GLY A 59 -19.16 -4.74 -7.36
C GLY A 59 -19.89 -6.03 -7.67
N PRO A 60 -20.40 -6.15 -8.90
CA PRO A 60 -21.16 -7.35 -9.25
C PRO A 60 -20.32 -8.62 -9.27
N ASP A 61 -19.00 -8.50 -9.49
CA ASP A 61 -18.18 -9.68 -9.68
C ASP A 61 -17.22 -9.95 -8.52
N GLY A 62 -17.21 -9.10 -7.50
CA GLY A 62 -16.30 -9.34 -6.40
C GLY A 62 -16.20 -8.20 -5.43
N GLU A 63 -15.36 -8.38 -4.43
CA GLU A 63 -15.17 -7.39 -3.39
C GLU A 63 -13.68 -7.21 -3.12
N GLU A 64 -13.32 -6.01 -2.66
CA GLU A 64 -11.94 -5.68 -2.34
C GLU A 64 -11.85 -4.97 -1.01
N LEU A 65 -10.83 -5.34 -0.24
CA LEU A 65 -10.45 -4.60 0.97
C LEU A 65 -9.07 -4.01 0.72
N GLU A 66 -8.94 -2.70 0.91
CA GLU A 66 -7.68 -2.02 0.66
C GLU A 66 -7.23 -1.23 1.89
N PHE A 67 -5.98 -1.42 2.26
CA PHE A 67 -5.33 -0.55 3.23
C PHE A 67 -4.48 0.42 2.43
N GLN A 68 -4.80 1.71 2.51
CA GLN A 68 -4.20 2.71 1.64
C GLN A 68 -3.32 3.67 2.40
N LEU A 69 -2.18 3.99 1.81
CA LEU A 69 -1.31 5.06 2.28
C LEU A 69 -1.08 5.99 1.11
N LYS A 70 -1.47 7.24 1.28
CA LYS A 70 -1.41 8.22 0.19
C LYS A 70 -0.56 9.39 0.59
N TRP A 71 0.25 9.85 -0.33
CA TRP A 71 1.09 11.01 -0.09
C TRP A 71 1.32 11.71 -1.43
N GLN A 72 1.69 12.98 -1.33
CA GLN A 72 1.98 13.74 -2.52
C GLN A 72 3.36 13.41 -3.04
N ARG A 73 3.46 13.31 -4.35
CA ARG A 73 4.71 13.05 -5.01
C ARG A 73 5.53 14.33 -5.04
N THR A 74 6.77 14.25 -4.57
CA THR A 74 7.70 15.36 -4.68
C THR A 74 8.54 15.15 -5.93
N SER A 75 8.60 16.16 -6.75
CA SER A 75 9.35 16.05 -8.01
C SER A 75 10.80 16.48 -7.82
#